data_0aa0c67999fc3c06c757390595eb2aec
#
_entry.id   0aa0c67999fc3c06c757390595eb2aec
#
_cell.length_a   1.000
_cell.length_b   1.000
_cell.length_c   1.000
_cell.angle_alpha   90.00
_cell.angle_beta   90.00
_cell.angle_gamma   90.00
#
_symmetry.space_group_name_H-M   'P 1'
#
loop_
_entity.id
_entity.type
_entity.pdbx_description
1 polymer ?
#
loop_
_entity_poly.entity_id
_entity_poly.type
_entity_poly.pdbx_seq_one_letter_code
_entity_poly.pdbx_strand_id
1 'polypeptide(L)'
;TTINNIKINSCYISGELIHERGTVLDVDISNCIIKGRIDNFSYSTFTNNTILCSKKGALLTNIQNSKISNNIILNTSTEYATDGDQQTDSYSNYTIANVSVSDNNTITNNVLSTDASHAFADHPDNKFIGAKPEDVFTMQGTEEERYRLKADSPAKGYGYNGCDCGAYDGMFPYVVSGHPHFLPYVENAVVSDRPIDGKINVKLKIKVQNE
;
A
#
# COMPACT_ATOMS: atom_id res chain seq x y z
N THR A 1 -11.35 7.82 23.83
CA THR A 1 -11.91 8.50 22.63
C THR A 1 -11.93 7.50 21.51
N THR A 2 -13.07 7.29 20.89
CA THR A 2 -13.21 6.45 19.71
C THR A 2 -13.10 7.36 18.49
N ILE A 3 -12.26 7.00 17.53
CA ILE A 3 -12.17 7.65 16.24
C ILE A 3 -12.76 6.69 15.22
N ASN A 4 -13.66 7.15 14.38
CA ASN A 4 -14.35 6.32 13.40
C ASN A 4 -14.61 7.07 12.08
N ASN A 5 -14.96 6.31 11.04
CA ASN A 5 -15.33 6.80 9.70
C ASN A 5 -14.22 7.66 9.07
N ILE A 6 -13.02 7.09 8.99
CA ILE A 6 -11.86 7.73 8.34
C ILE A 6 -11.65 7.09 6.98
N LYS A 7 -11.38 7.91 5.96
CA LYS A 7 -10.98 7.45 4.64
C LYS A 7 -9.61 8.00 4.26
N ILE A 8 -8.70 7.10 3.89
CA ILE A 8 -7.35 7.41 3.44
C ILE A 8 -7.15 6.72 2.09
N ASN A 9 -7.25 7.50 1.02
CA ASN A 9 -7.17 6.97 -0.33
C ASN A 9 -6.04 7.63 -1.12
N SER A 10 -5.37 6.86 -1.97
CA SER A 10 -4.36 7.34 -2.92
C SER A 10 -3.30 8.23 -2.28
N CYS A 11 -2.78 7.81 -1.12
CA CYS A 11 -1.79 8.55 -0.34
C CYS A 11 -0.44 7.85 -0.35
N TYR A 12 0.63 8.64 -0.38
CA TYR A 12 1.97 8.18 -0.01
C TYR A 12 2.23 8.50 1.46
N ILE A 13 2.43 7.45 2.25
CA ILE A 13 2.62 7.56 3.71
C ILE A 13 4.01 7.05 4.05
N SER A 14 4.92 7.96 4.41
CA SER A 14 6.32 7.63 4.71
C SER A 14 6.54 7.09 6.13
N GLY A 15 5.50 6.99 6.93
CA GLY A 15 5.54 6.57 8.32
C GLY A 15 4.59 5.44 8.67
N GLU A 16 4.48 5.17 9.94
CA GLU A 16 3.63 4.15 10.51
C GLU A 16 2.21 4.68 10.76
N LEU A 17 1.22 3.81 10.60
CA LEU A 17 -0.16 4.04 10.99
C LEU A 17 -0.44 3.23 12.25
N ILE A 18 -0.27 3.85 13.41
CA ILE A 18 -0.36 3.19 14.71
C ILE A 18 -1.37 3.92 15.58
N HIS A 19 -2.21 3.15 16.24
CA HIS A 19 -3.08 3.67 17.27
C HIS A 19 -2.64 3.16 18.65
N GLU A 20 -2.13 4.05 19.48
CA GLU A 20 -1.54 3.67 20.77
C GLU A 20 -2.55 3.51 21.90
N ARG A 21 -3.69 4.22 21.85
CA ARG A 21 -4.66 4.22 22.97
C ARG A 21 -6.10 4.34 22.50
N GLY A 22 -6.92 3.34 22.80
CA GLY A 22 -8.35 3.32 22.48
C GLY A 22 -8.64 2.38 21.31
N THR A 23 -9.65 2.67 20.53
CA THR A 23 -10.03 1.86 19.38
C THR A 23 -10.25 2.78 18.18
N VAL A 24 -9.58 2.47 17.07
CA VAL A 24 -9.89 3.07 15.78
C VAL A 24 -10.80 2.11 15.04
N LEU A 25 -11.96 2.61 14.67
CA LEU A 25 -13.01 1.84 14.03
C LEU A 25 -13.36 2.45 12.68
N ASP A 26 -13.78 1.59 11.75
CA ASP A 26 -14.36 2.02 10.48
C ASP A 26 -13.40 2.94 9.69
N VAL A 27 -12.21 2.43 9.44
CA VAL A 27 -11.20 3.11 8.62
C VAL A 27 -11.10 2.40 7.28
N ASP A 28 -11.24 3.15 6.21
CA ASP A 28 -11.00 2.68 4.84
C ASP A 28 -9.65 3.21 4.36
N ILE A 29 -8.69 2.31 4.18
CA ILE A 29 -7.37 2.63 3.64
C ILE A 29 -7.22 1.91 2.31
N SER A 30 -7.21 2.67 1.24
CA SER A 30 -7.17 2.10 -0.11
C SER A 30 -6.22 2.83 -1.05
N ASN A 31 -5.62 2.06 -1.95
CA ASN A 31 -4.72 2.55 -2.99
C ASN A 31 -3.58 3.43 -2.46
N CYS A 32 -3.07 3.11 -1.27
CA CYS A 32 -1.98 3.84 -0.63
C CYS A 32 -0.64 3.10 -0.76
N ILE A 33 0.44 3.86 -0.85
CA ILE A 33 1.80 3.37 -0.66
C ILE A 33 2.20 3.72 0.77
N ILE A 34 2.42 2.71 1.60
CA ILE A 34 2.67 2.87 3.04
C ILE A 34 4.06 2.30 3.37
N LYS A 35 4.96 3.15 3.85
CA LYS A 35 6.34 2.80 4.19
C LYS A 35 6.53 2.49 5.67
N GLY A 36 5.54 1.86 6.27
CA GLY A 36 5.57 1.60 7.69
C GLY A 36 4.54 0.58 8.13
N ARG A 37 4.49 0.37 9.41
CA ARG A 37 3.63 -0.59 10.08
C ARG A 37 2.21 -0.04 10.23
N ILE A 38 1.24 -0.94 10.18
CA ILE A 38 -0.18 -0.66 10.51
C ILE A 38 -0.55 -1.49 11.73
N ASP A 39 -1.00 -0.84 12.79
CA ASP A 39 -1.25 -1.51 14.07
C ASP A 39 -2.50 -1.01 14.77
N ASN A 40 -3.27 -1.95 15.30
CA ASN A 40 -4.40 -1.73 16.21
C ASN A 40 -5.63 -1.06 15.56
N PHE A 41 -6.16 -1.71 14.53
CA PHE A 41 -7.39 -1.30 13.84
C PHE A 41 -8.48 -2.35 13.95
N SER A 42 -9.74 -1.91 14.00
CA SER A 42 -10.89 -2.81 14.01
C SER A 42 -12.00 -2.29 13.09
N TYR A 43 -12.81 -3.20 12.55
CA TYR A 43 -13.92 -2.89 11.63
C TYR A 43 -13.47 -2.06 10.43
N SER A 44 -12.27 -2.32 9.93
CA SER A 44 -11.60 -1.49 8.94
C SER A 44 -11.39 -2.24 7.62
N THR A 45 -11.12 -1.47 6.56
CA THR A 45 -10.89 -2.02 5.23
C THR A 45 -9.51 -1.59 4.73
N PHE A 46 -8.72 -2.57 4.30
CA PHE A 46 -7.40 -2.36 3.70
C PHE A 46 -7.41 -3.00 2.32
N THR A 47 -7.52 -2.20 1.27
CA THR A 47 -7.64 -2.71 -0.10
C THR A 47 -6.70 -2.02 -1.07
N ASN A 48 -6.10 -2.81 -1.96
CA ASN A 48 -5.20 -2.30 -2.99
C ASN A 48 -4.07 -1.39 -2.45
N ASN A 49 -3.48 -1.74 -1.30
CA ASN A 49 -2.35 -0.99 -0.77
C ASN A 49 -1.02 -1.69 -1.08
N THR A 50 0.02 -0.90 -1.23
CA THR A 50 1.41 -1.35 -1.25
C THR A 50 2.04 -0.99 0.10
N ILE A 51 2.22 -1.99 0.96
CA ILE A 51 2.68 -1.84 2.33
C ILE A 51 4.10 -2.40 2.43
N LEU A 52 5.04 -1.56 2.80
CA LEU A 52 6.46 -1.88 2.83
C LEU A 52 7.06 -1.43 4.16
N CYS A 53 7.91 -2.24 4.76
CA CYS A 53 8.68 -1.81 5.91
C CYS A 53 10.08 -2.44 5.88
N SER A 54 11.08 -1.63 6.13
CA SER A 54 12.47 -2.08 6.26
C SER A 54 12.88 -2.29 7.72
N LYS A 55 11.97 -2.06 8.65
CA LYS A 55 12.22 -2.29 10.07
C LYS A 55 11.90 -3.73 10.46
N LYS A 56 12.58 -4.20 11.49
CA LYS A 56 12.27 -5.48 12.13
C LYS A 56 10.84 -5.47 12.69
N GLY A 57 10.09 -6.54 12.46
CA GLY A 57 8.74 -6.71 12.98
C GLY A 57 7.66 -6.87 11.92
N ALA A 58 6.45 -7.12 12.37
CA ALA A 58 5.31 -7.32 11.48
C ALA A 58 4.77 -6.00 10.94
N LEU A 59 4.32 -6.01 9.69
CA LEU A 59 3.76 -4.85 9.02
C LEU A 59 2.30 -4.61 9.37
N LEU A 60 1.54 -5.69 9.54
CA LEU A 60 0.17 -5.63 10.01
C LEU A 60 0.07 -6.33 11.37
N THR A 61 -0.45 -5.63 12.36
CA THR A 61 -0.62 -6.18 13.71
C THR A 61 -1.95 -5.77 14.32
N ASN A 62 -2.49 -6.64 15.19
CA ASN A 62 -3.68 -6.36 15.99
C ASN A 62 -4.87 -5.82 15.20
N ILE A 63 -5.20 -6.48 14.08
CA ILE A 63 -6.34 -6.10 13.23
C ILE A 63 -7.48 -7.10 13.44
N GLN A 64 -8.68 -6.60 13.69
CA GLN A 64 -9.86 -7.42 13.99
C GLN A 64 -11.09 -6.95 13.22
N ASN A 65 -12.03 -7.88 12.96
CA ASN A 65 -13.30 -7.59 12.30
C ASN A 65 -13.14 -6.79 10.99
N SER A 66 -12.07 -7.05 10.23
CA SER A 66 -11.65 -6.20 9.13
C SER A 66 -11.52 -6.96 7.83
N LYS A 67 -11.48 -6.21 6.72
CA LYS A 67 -11.23 -6.75 5.39
C LYS A 67 -9.83 -6.35 4.92
N ILE A 68 -9.03 -7.33 4.49
CA ILE A 68 -7.68 -7.14 3.98
C ILE A 68 -7.59 -7.83 2.62
N SER A 69 -7.61 -7.09 1.53
CA SER A 69 -7.65 -7.70 0.20
C SER A 69 -6.88 -6.91 -0.87
N ASN A 70 -6.35 -7.63 -1.85
CA ASN A 70 -5.61 -7.08 -2.99
C ASN A 70 -4.38 -6.25 -2.60
N ASN A 71 -3.81 -6.45 -1.42
CA ASN A 71 -2.63 -5.71 -1.00
C ASN A 71 -1.34 -6.43 -1.40
N ILE A 72 -0.28 -5.65 -1.56
CA ILE A 72 1.09 -6.13 -1.57
C ILE A 72 1.70 -5.76 -0.22
N ILE A 73 2.17 -6.75 0.52
CA ILE A 73 2.69 -6.58 1.88
C ILE A 73 4.09 -7.22 1.93
N LEU A 74 5.12 -6.39 1.82
CA LEU A 74 6.49 -6.85 1.76
C LEU A 74 7.32 -6.33 2.94
N ASN A 75 7.90 -7.24 3.69
CA ASN A 75 8.95 -6.90 4.62
C ASN A 75 10.28 -6.79 3.85
N THR A 76 10.85 -5.60 3.83
CA THR A 76 12.11 -5.30 3.13
C THR A 76 13.31 -5.25 4.07
N SER A 77 13.15 -5.67 5.33
CA SER A 77 14.24 -5.75 6.29
C SER A 77 15.24 -6.83 5.87
N THR A 78 16.49 -6.45 5.77
CA THR A 78 17.62 -7.38 5.60
C THR A 78 18.22 -7.83 6.93
N GLU A 79 17.74 -7.31 8.03
CA GLU A 79 18.20 -7.68 9.36
C GLU A 79 17.56 -9.02 9.77
N TYR A 80 18.24 -10.09 9.43
CA TYR A 80 18.05 -11.34 10.14
C TYR A 80 18.48 -11.13 11.58
N ALA A 81 17.74 -11.67 12.53
CA ALA A 81 18.18 -11.73 13.92
C ALA A 81 19.45 -12.58 14.01
N THR A 82 20.61 -11.97 13.90
CA THR A 82 21.94 -12.60 14.06
C THR A 82 22.44 -12.45 15.50
N ASP A 83 21.57 -12.36 16.46
CA ASP A 83 22.00 -12.46 17.85
C ASP A 83 21.67 -13.84 18.40
N GLY A 84 22.73 -14.50 18.89
CA GLY A 84 22.72 -15.86 19.41
C GLY A 84 21.91 -16.06 20.70
N ASP A 85 20.96 -15.23 20.98
CA ASP A 85 19.93 -15.48 21.97
C ASP A 85 18.74 -16.18 21.30
N GLN A 86 18.64 -17.43 21.59
CA GLN A 86 17.56 -18.34 21.19
C GLN A 86 16.21 -17.94 21.79
N GLN A 87 15.98 -16.70 22.06
CA GLN A 87 14.76 -16.28 22.69
C GLN A 87 13.99 -15.29 21.79
N THR A 88 13.09 -15.84 20.99
CA THR A 88 11.68 -15.44 21.05
C THR A 88 11.26 -14.17 20.37
N ASP A 89 11.93 -13.66 19.38
CA ASP A 89 11.22 -12.75 18.52
C ASP A 89 10.69 -13.50 17.29
N SER A 90 9.79 -14.41 17.55
CA SER A 90 9.00 -15.12 16.51
C SER A 90 8.33 -14.17 15.52
N TYR A 91 8.23 -12.91 15.87
CA TYR A 91 7.60 -11.88 15.07
C TYR A 91 8.55 -11.12 14.15
N SER A 92 9.85 -11.28 14.30
CA SER A 92 10.83 -10.50 13.53
C SER A 92 10.88 -10.85 12.04
N ASN A 93 10.35 -12.00 11.68
CA ASN A 93 10.31 -12.50 10.30
C ASN A 93 8.89 -12.53 9.73
N TYR A 94 7.86 -12.15 10.48
CA TYR A 94 6.49 -12.20 10.00
C TYR A 94 6.06 -10.85 9.43
N THR A 95 5.48 -10.91 8.26
CA THR A 95 4.84 -9.75 7.63
C THR A 95 3.58 -9.34 8.41
N ILE A 96 3.02 -10.26 9.15
CA ILE A 96 1.73 -10.11 9.82
C ILE A 96 1.77 -10.82 11.18
N ALA A 97 1.26 -10.19 12.22
CA ALA A 97 1.12 -10.77 13.55
C ALA A 97 -0.22 -10.37 14.19
N ASN A 98 -0.81 -11.29 14.97
CA ASN A 98 -2.09 -11.08 15.65
C ASN A 98 -3.21 -10.60 14.71
N VAL A 99 -3.20 -11.12 13.49
CA VAL A 99 -4.24 -10.89 12.47
C VAL A 99 -4.64 -12.26 11.96
N SER A 100 -5.77 -12.75 12.37
CA SER A 100 -6.23 -14.08 12.00
C SER A 100 -7.69 -14.08 11.58
N VAL A 101 -8.14 -15.19 11.03
CA VAL A 101 -9.56 -15.42 10.73
C VAL A 101 -10.38 -15.53 12.01
N SER A 102 -9.80 -16.10 13.05
CA SER A 102 -10.46 -16.19 14.37
C SER A 102 -10.76 -14.83 14.97
N ASP A 103 -10.07 -13.77 14.50
CA ASP A 103 -10.38 -12.37 14.83
C ASP A 103 -11.47 -11.79 13.93
N ASN A 104 -12.21 -12.63 13.21
CA ASN A 104 -13.29 -12.26 12.30
C ASN A 104 -12.82 -11.36 11.12
N ASN A 105 -11.61 -11.60 10.63
CA ASN A 105 -11.09 -10.91 9.46
C ASN A 105 -11.42 -11.67 8.17
N THR A 106 -11.66 -10.93 7.09
CA THR A 106 -11.68 -11.45 5.73
C THR A 106 -10.38 -11.10 5.03
N ILE A 107 -9.58 -12.10 4.66
CA ILE A 107 -8.22 -11.91 4.16
C ILE A 107 -8.07 -12.66 2.84
N THR A 108 -8.07 -11.93 1.71
CA THR A 108 -8.10 -12.54 0.37
C THR A 108 -7.25 -11.79 -0.64
N ASN A 109 -6.68 -12.53 -1.60
CA ASN A 109 -5.98 -11.98 -2.75
C ASN A 109 -4.83 -11.02 -2.41
N ASN A 110 -4.11 -11.29 -1.33
CA ASN A 110 -2.92 -10.51 -0.98
C ASN A 110 -1.65 -11.19 -1.45
N VAL A 111 -0.63 -10.40 -1.76
CA VAL A 111 0.72 -10.87 -2.08
C VAL A 111 1.66 -10.50 -0.95
N LEU A 112 2.37 -11.48 -0.43
CA LEU A 112 3.15 -11.39 0.81
C LEU A 112 4.58 -11.86 0.60
N SER A 113 5.57 -11.21 1.21
CA SER A 113 6.99 -11.52 1.02
C SER A 113 7.48 -12.75 1.76
N THR A 114 6.88 -13.09 2.87
CA THR A 114 7.36 -14.19 3.71
C THR A 114 6.27 -15.18 4.01
N ASP A 115 6.69 -16.36 4.37
CA ASP A 115 5.83 -17.39 4.91
C ASP A 115 5.18 -16.86 6.21
N ALA A 116 4.00 -16.34 6.05
CA ALA A 116 3.14 -16.04 7.15
C ALA A 116 2.50 -17.36 7.63
N SER A 117 3.32 -18.30 8.02
CA SER A 117 2.94 -19.65 8.39
C SER A 117 1.83 -19.74 9.45
N HIS A 118 1.42 -18.61 9.99
CA HIS A 118 0.46 -18.57 11.09
C HIS A 118 -0.75 -17.64 10.90
N ALA A 119 -0.65 -16.55 10.14
CA ALA A 119 -1.76 -15.60 10.08
C ALA A 119 -2.65 -15.73 8.84
N PHE A 120 -2.08 -16.24 7.73
CA PHE A 120 -2.77 -16.34 6.46
C PHE A 120 -2.75 -17.75 5.85
N ALA A 121 -2.18 -18.72 6.53
CA ALA A 121 -2.08 -20.10 6.05
C ALA A 121 -3.44 -20.73 5.76
N ASP A 122 -4.48 -20.31 6.47
CA ASP A 122 -5.84 -20.80 6.31
C ASP A 122 -6.58 -20.13 5.14
N HIS A 123 -5.92 -19.21 4.39
CA HIS A 123 -6.52 -18.51 3.27
C HIS A 123 -5.80 -18.86 1.97
N PRO A 124 -6.32 -19.82 1.20
CA PRO A 124 -5.69 -20.27 -0.05
C PRO A 124 -5.58 -19.16 -1.11
N ASP A 125 -6.36 -18.11 -0.98
CA ASP A 125 -6.40 -17.00 -1.93
C ASP A 125 -5.27 -15.97 -1.72
N ASN A 126 -4.38 -16.18 -0.75
CA ASN A 126 -3.22 -15.30 -0.58
C ASN A 126 -1.96 -15.96 -1.14
N LYS A 127 -1.07 -15.15 -1.69
CA LYS A 127 0.14 -15.61 -2.37
C LYS A 127 1.38 -15.24 -1.59
N PHE A 128 2.13 -16.26 -1.18
CA PHE A 128 3.45 -16.09 -0.59
C PHE A 128 4.51 -16.22 -1.67
N ILE A 129 5.34 -15.23 -1.83
CA ILE A 129 6.28 -15.18 -2.94
C ILE A 129 7.74 -15.24 -2.53
N GLY A 130 8.07 -15.09 -1.23
CA GLY A 130 9.45 -15.07 -0.76
C GLY A 130 10.32 -14.00 -1.44
N ALA A 131 9.66 -12.95 -1.99
CA ALA A 131 10.27 -12.05 -2.94
C ALA A 131 10.86 -10.81 -2.28
N LYS A 132 11.90 -10.31 -2.91
CA LYS A 132 12.42 -8.96 -2.65
C LYS A 132 11.58 -7.93 -3.41
N PRO A 133 11.61 -6.64 -3.03
CA PRO A 133 10.91 -5.60 -3.77
C PRO A 133 11.22 -5.59 -5.27
N GLU A 134 12.48 -5.90 -5.63
CA GLU A 134 12.96 -5.97 -7.02
C GLU A 134 12.32 -7.11 -7.82
N ASP A 135 11.77 -8.11 -7.16
CA ASP A 135 11.03 -9.19 -7.82
C ASP A 135 9.60 -8.80 -8.17
N VAL A 136 9.08 -7.77 -7.53
CA VAL A 136 7.69 -7.30 -7.66
C VAL A 136 7.59 -6.01 -8.44
N PHE A 137 8.48 -5.04 -8.16
CA PHE A 137 8.38 -3.67 -8.65
C PHE A 137 9.48 -3.30 -9.64
N THR A 138 9.23 -2.29 -10.45
CA THR A 138 10.22 -1.77 -11.42
C THR A 138 11.45 -1.17 -10.76
N MET A 139 11.30 -0.66 -9.55
CA MET A 139 12.32 0.06 -8.77
C MET A 139 12.94 1.26 -9.53
N GLN A 140 12.21 1.82 -10.50
CA GLN A 140 12.65 2.92 -11.37
C GLN A 140 11.78 4.16 -11.19
N GLY A 141 12.32 5.32 -11.54
CA GLY A 141 11.60 6.59 -11.45
C GLY A 141 11.73 7.29 -10.10
N THR A 142 10.73 8.08 -9.76
CA THR A 142 10.62 8.77 -8.46
C THR A 142 10.41 7.78 -7.31
N GLU A 143 10.45 8.27 -6.07
CA GLU A 143 10.22 7.43 -4.89
C GLU A 143 8.86 6.71 -4.93
N GLU A 144 7.87 7.30 -5.55
CA GLU A 144 6.54 6.71 -5.70
C GLU A 144 6.48 5.76 -6.91
N GLU A 145 6.96 6.18 -8.07
CA GLU A 145 6.93 5.41 -9.32
C GLU A 145 7.65 4.08 -9.23
N ARG A 146 8.68 3.98 -8.41
CA ARG A 146 9.46 2.75 -8.22
C ARG A 146 8.63 1.57 -7.75
N TYR A 147 7.45 1.79 -7.17
CA TYR A 147 6.52 0.75 -6.72
C TYR A 147 5.46 0.36 -7.76
N ARG A 148 5.64 0.77 -9.01
CA ARG A 148 4.86 0.19 -10.13
C ARG A 148 5.27 -1.26 -10.36
N LEU A 149 4.30 -2.09 -10.69
CA LEU A 149 4.58 -3.50 -10.98
C LEU A 149 5.39 -3.64 -12.25
N LYS A 150 6.39 -4.51 -12.23
CA LYS A 150 7.07 -4.94 -13.46
C LYS A 150 6.17 -5.89 -14.26
N ALA A 151 6.50 -6.09 -15.54
CA ALA A 151 5.66 -6.84 -16.48
C ALA A 151 5.38 -8.29 -16.05
N ASP A 152 6.35 -8.93 -15.43
CA ASP A 152 6.32 -10.30 -14.92
C ASP A 152 6.09 -10.40 -13.41
N SER A 153 5.60 -9.33 -12.79
CA SER A 153 5.35 -9.30 -11.36
C SER A 153 4.35 -10.37 -10.92
N PRO A 154 4.64 -11.10 -9.82
CA PRO A 154 3.71 -12.07 -9.26
C PRO A 154 2.41 -11.47 -8.72
N ALA A 155 2.34 -10.14 -8.58
CA ALA A 155 1.18 -9.39 -8.13
C ALA A 155 0.23 -8.99 -9.28
N LYS A 156 0.67 -9.16 -10.53
CA LYS A 156 -0.17 -8.87 -11.70
C LYS A 156 -1.29 -9.87 -11.86
N GLY A 157 -2.50 -9.35 -12.05
CA GLY A 157 -3.70 -10.15 -12.24
C GLY A 157 -4.06 -11.04 -11.05
N TYR A 158 -3.44 -10.88 -9.89
CA TYR A 158 -3.66 -11.75 -8.73
C TYR A 158 -4.79 -11.25 -7.81
N GLY A 159 -5.16 -10.01 -7.92
CA GLY A 159 -6.25 -9.43 -7.16
C GLY A 159 -7.63 -9.98 -7.55
N TYR A 160 -8.64 -9.63 -6.80
CA TYR A 160 -10.01 -10.02 -7.05
C TYR A 160 -10.46 -9.61 -8.45
N ASN A 161 -11.13 -10.52 -9.18
CA ASN A 161 -11.53 -10.34 -10.57
C ASN A 161 -10.37 -10.08 -11.56
N GLY A 162 -9.16 -10.50 -11.23
CA GLY A 162 -8.01 -10.37 -12.13
C GLY A 162 -7.38 -8.98 -12.15
N CYS A 163 -7.72 -8.10 -11.21
CA CYS A 163 -6.99 -6.83 -11.05
C CYS A 163 -5.57 -7.08 -10.52
N ASP A 164 -4.70 -6.12 -10.68
CA ASP A 164 -3.39 -6.15 -10.05
C ASP A 164 -3.52 -5.90 -8.53
N CYS A 165 -2.66 -6.51 -7.73
CA CYS A 165 -2.54 -6.14 -6.33
C CYS A 165 -1.71 -4.87 -6.16
N GLY A 166 -1.96 -4.14 -5.05
CA GLY A 166 -1.19 -2.96 -4.71
C GLY A 166 -1.83 -1.65 -5.16
N ALA A 167 -1.12 -0.55 -4.90
CA ALA A 167 -1.67 0.79 -4.95
C ALA A 167 -2.07 1.28 -6.35
N TYR A 168 -1.47 0.75 -7.41
CA TYR A 168 -1.61 1.27 -8.76
C TYR A 168 -2.77 0.72 -9.58
N ASP A 169 -3.59 -0.16 -9.02
CA ASP A 169 -4.79 -0.69 -9.67
C ASP A 169 -5.99 -0.67 -8.71
N GLY A 170 -7.14 -1.13 -9.16
CA GLY A 170 -8.37 -1.11 -8.39
C GLY A 170 -9.26 0.09 -8.72
N MET A 171 -10.20 0.39 -7.84
CA MET A 171 -11.24 1.38 -8.12
C MET A 171 -10.70 2.82 -8.15
N PHE A 172 -9.69 3.13 -7.35
CA PHE A 172 -9.11 4.48 -7.21
C PHE A 172 -7.58 4.40 -7.25
N PRO A 173 -6.97 4.05 -8.40
CA PRO A 173 -5.54 3.82 -8.50
C PRO A 173 -4.73 5.00 -7.99
N TYR A 174 -3.60 4.70 -7.35
CA TYR A 174 -2.63 5.71 -6.94
C TYR A 174 -2.07 6.47 -8.15
N VAL A 175 -2.03 7.78 -8.06
CA VAL A 175 -1.55 8.65 -9.13
C VAL A 175 -0.41 9.52 -8.61
N VAL A 176 0.80 9.32 -9.14
CA VAL A 176 2.03 10.04 -8.72
C VAL A 176 1.86 11.56 -8.77
N SER A 177 1.16 12.08 -9.76
CA SER A 177 0.89 13.52 -9.87
C SER A 177 -0.24 14.02 -8.97
N GLY A 178 -0.94 13.14 -8.26
CA GLY A 178 -2.16 13.46 -7.53
C GLY A 178 -3.37 13.79 -8.41
N HIS A 179 -3.22 13.70 -9.74
CA HIS A 179 -4.31 13.95 -10.69
C HIS A 179 -4.94 12.63 -11.13
N PRO A 180 -6.26 12.49 -11.11
CA PRO A 180 -6.93 11.30 -11.60
C PRO A 180 -6.56 10.99 -13.06
N HIS A 181 -6.30 9.72 -13.38
CA HIS A 181 -5.86 9.28 -14.72
C HIS A 181 -6.80 9.69 -15.86
N PHE A 182 -8.09 9.79 -15.57
CA PHE A 182 -9.13 10.11 -16.54
C PHE A 182 -9.39 11.62 -16.67
N LEU A 183 -8.74 12.47 -15.89
CA LEU A 183 -8.91 13.92 -15.98
C LEU A 183 -7.68 14.55 -16.62
N PRO A 184 -7.90 15.45 -17.61
CA PRO A 184 -6.82 16.26 -18.12
C PRO A 184 -6.29 17.22 -17.04
N TYR A 185 -4.98 17.40 -16.99
CA TYR A 185 -4.34 18.35 -16.09
C TYR A 185 -3.41 19.30 -16.82
N VAL A 186 -3.19 20.46 -16.23
CA VAL A 186 -2.26 21.45 -16.79
C VAL A 186 -0.84 21.05 -16.38
N GLU A 187 -0.05 20.54 -17.34
CA GLU A 187 1.36 20.20 -17.11
C GLU A 187 2.24 21.45 -16.99
N ASN A 188 1.91 22.46 -17.80
CA ASN A 188 2.66 23.71 -17.78
C ASN A 188 1.72 24.86 -18.16
N ALA A 189 1.89 25.99 -17.49
CA ALA A 189 1.21 27.25 -17.79
C ALA A 189 2.25 28.37 -17.90
N VAL A 190 2.30 29.01 -19.02
CA VAL A 190 3.12 30.22 -19.24
C VAL A 190 2.19 31.41 -19.43
N VAL A 191 2.30 32.35 -18.54
CA VAL A 191 1.51 33.60 -18.59
C VAL A 191 2.47 34.76 -18.85
N SER A 192 2.11 35.66 -19.77
CA SER A 192 2.96 36.82 -20.04
C SER A 192 3.00 37.77 -18.85
N ASP A 193 4.17 38.23 -18.48
CA ASP A 193 4.40 39.18 -17.38
C ASP A 193 3.73 40.54 -17.56
N ARG A 194 3.43 40.88 -18.80
CA ARG A 194 2.80 42.17 -19.16
C ARG A 194 1.74 41.96 -20.24
N PRO A 195 0.70 42.79 -20.25
CA PRO A 195 -0.23 42.84 -21.37
C PRO A 195 0.51 43.28 -22.66
N ILE A 196 0.26 42.59 -23.75
CA ILE A 196 0.66 42.98 -25.09
C ILE A 196 -0.62 43.36 -25.83
N ASP A 197 -0.70 44.56 -26.32
CA ASP A 197 -1.93 45.13 -26.94
C ASP A 197 -3.19 44.96 -26.06
N GLY A 198 -3.02 45.18 -24.77
CA GLY A 198 -4.12 45.06 -23.79
C GLY A 198 -4.55 43.63 -23.47
N LYS A 199 -3.80 42.61 -23.93
CA LYS A 199 -4.10 41.19 -23.72
C LYS A 199 -3.00 40.50 -22.95
N ILE A 200 -3.38 39.61 -22.05
CA ILE A 200 -2.45 38.70 -21.39
C ILE A 200 -2.42 37.41 -22.21
N ASN A 201 -1.24 37.04 -22.68
CA ASN A 201 -1.06 35.76 -23.38
C ASN A 201 -0.88 34.64 -22.37
N VAL A 202 -1.72 33.61 -22.49
CA VAL A 202 -1.66 32.40 -21.67
C VAL A 202 -1.44 31.21 -22.61
N LYS A 203 -0.37 30.45 -22.35
CA LYS A 203 -0.07 29.20 -23.05
C LYS A 203 -0.17 28.05 -22.05
N LEU A 204 -1.09 27.15 -22.29
CA LEU A 204 -1.28 25.97 -21.46
C LEU A 204 -0.83 24.72 -22.21
N LYS A 205 -0.09 23.86 -21.53
CA LYS A 205 0.17 22.50 -21.98
C LYS A 205 -0.66 21.56 -21.12
N ILE A 206 -1.63 20.91 -21.75
CA ILE A 206 -2.56 19.98 -21.09
C ILE A 206 -2.13 18.56 -21.45
N LYS A 207 -2.09 17.69 -20.47
CA LYS A 207 -1.89 16.26 -20.64
C LYS A 207 -3.08 15.48 -20.09
N VAL A 208 -3.32 14.31 -20.68
CA VAL A 208 -4.09 13.22 -20.10
C VAL A 208 -3.10 12.11 -19.81
N GLN A 209 -3.18 11.51 -18.63
CA GLN A 209 -2.40 10.31 -18.36
C GLN A 209 -3.04 9.17 -19.17
N ASN A 210 -2.34 8.76 -20.22
CA ASN A 210 -2.68 7.51 -20.89
C ASN A 210 -2.07 6.37 -20.08
N GLU A 211 -2.81 5.28 -19.93
CA GLU A 211 -2.38 4.05 -19.28
C GLU A 211 -1.02 3.55 -19.77
#